data_4499971d870e7f3a1a7d29d63734c3c9
#
_entry.id   4499971d870e7f3a1a7d29d63734c3c9
#
_cell.length_a   1.000
_cell.length_b   1.000
_cell.length_c   1.000
_cell.angle_alpha   90.00
_cell.angle_beta   90.00
_cell.angle_gamma   90.00
#
_symmetry.space_group_name_H-M   'P 1'
#
loop_
_entity.id
_entity.type
_entity.pdbx_description
1 polymer ?
#
loop_
_entity_poly.entity_id
_entity_poly.type
_entity_poly.pdbx_seq_one_letter_code
_entity_poly.pdbx_strand_id
1 'polypeptide(L)'
;MITKKVNSVHDAIKGIESGMTIMFGGFGLCGIPENTIAALVKTPITDLICISNNAGVDDFGLGLLLQKRQIKKMISSYVGENAEFERQMLSGELEVELTPQGTLAEKCRAAQAGIPAFFTPAGYGTEVAEGKEIREFNGKMHIMEHAFKADFAIVKAWKGDEAGNLIFKGTARNFNACMAGAAKITIAEVEELVPVGTLDPNQIHIPGIMVQRIFEGEKFEKRIEQRTVRQRN
;
A
#
# COMPACT_ATOMS: atom_id res chain seq x y z
N MET A 1 -11.92 -7.04 -26.08
CA MET A 1 -10.74 -6.56 -25.34
C MET A 1 -11.15 -6.50 -23.87
N ILE A 2 -10.34 -7.02 -22.95
CA ILE A 2 -10.68 -6.97 -21.51
C ILE A 2 -10.36 -5.55 -21.02
N THR A 3 -11.38 -4.83 -20.53
CA THR A 3 -11.15 -3.55 -19.84
C THR A 3 -11.35 -3.73 -18.34
N LYS A 4 -10.49 -3.13 -17.56
CA LYS A 4 -10.54 -3.07 -16.08
C LYS A 4 -10.82 -1.65 -15.60
N LYS A 5 -10.99 -0.74 -16.54
CA LYS A 5 -11.39 0.62 -16.28
C LYS A 5 -12.74 0.66 -15.56
N VAL A 6 -12.78 1.41 -14.48
CA VAL A 6 -14.01 1.79 -13.79
C VAL A 6 -14.27 3.28 -13.97
N ASN A 7 -15.54 3.69 -13.90
CA ASN A 7 -15.93 5.05 -14.27
C ASN A 7 -15.69 6.09 -13.16
N SER A 8 -15.50 5.62 -11.93
CA SER A 8 -15.32 6.51 -10.79
C SER A 8 -14.53 5.83 -9.67
N VAL A 9 -14.00 6.64 -8.76
CA VAL A 9 -13.41 6.16 -7.51
C VAL A 9 -14.43 5.38 -6.67
N HIS A 10 -15.72 5.75 -6.71
CA HIS A 10 -16.79 5.03 -6.01
C HIS A 10 -17.00 3.63 -6.57
N ASP A 11 -16.89 3.46 -7.90
CA ASP A 11 -16.94 2.12 -8.50
C ASP A 11 -15.67 1.32 -8.16
N ALA A 12 -14.53 1.99 -8.05
CA ALA A 12 -13.28 1.35 -7.68
C ALA A 12 -13.33 0.72 -6.28
N ILE A 13 -13.91 1.43 -5.29
CA ILE A 13 -13.98 0.97 -3.88
C ILE A 13 -15.17 0.04 -3.58
N LYS A 14 -16.03 -0.27 -4.54
CA LYS A 14 -17.16 -1.19 -4.32
C LYS A 14 -16.70 -2.53 -3.75
N GLY A 15 -17.39 -3.00 -2.70
CA GLY A 15 -17.10 -4.25 -2.02
C GLY A 15 -16.01 -4.12 -0.95
N ILE A 16 -15.52 -2.93 -0.66
CA ILE A 16 -14.77 -2.67 0.57
C ILE A 16 -15.78 -2.55 1.69
N GLU A 17 -15.59 -3.34 2.75
CA GLU A 17 -16.48 -3.42 3.90
C GLU A 17 -15.70 -3.26 5.21
N SER A 18 -16.41 -2.95 6.29
CA SER A 18 -15.81 -2.86 7.62
C SER A 18 -15.13 -4.17 8.03
N GLY A 19 -13.99 -4.06 8.69
CA GLY A 19 -13.19 -5.20 9.15
C GLY A 19 -12.24 -5.79 8.10
N MET A 20 -12.29 -5.34 6.85
CA MET A 20 -11.41 -5.86 5.80
C MET A 20 -9.95 -5.42 5.96
N THR A 21 -9.04 -6.24 5.44
CA THR A 21 -7.61 -5.94 5.37
C THR A 21 -7.27 -5.28 4.04
N ILE A 22 -6.69 -4.08 4.10
CA ILE A 22 -6.36 -3.27 2.92
C ILE A 22 -4.89 -2.86 2.94
N MET A 23 -4.19 -3.11 1.84
CA MET A 23 -2.85 -2.58 1.60
C MET A 23 -2.94 -1.22 0.93
N PHE A 24 -2.16 -0.25 1.41
CA PHE A 24 -2.04 1.07 0.80
C PHE A 24 -0.61 1.32 0.36
N GLY A 25 -0.41 1.51 -0.93
CA GLY A 25 0.88 1.88 -1.51
C GLY A 25 1.33 3.27 -1.08
N GLY A 26 2.58 3.58 -1.34
CA GLY A 26 3.22 4.82 -0.94
C GLY A 26 4.37 4.62 0.05
N PHE A 27 5.15 5.67 0.22
CA PHE A 27 6.25 5.76 1.19
C PHE A 27 6.36 7.21 1.65
N GLY A 28 6.22 7.45 2.95
CA GLY A 28 6.06 8.81 3.45
C GLY A 28 4.82 9.44 2.80
N LEU A 29 5.02 10.54 2.10
CA LEU A 29 3.95 11.20 1.33
C LEU A 29 4.06 10.96 -0.18
N CYS A 30 5.03 10.14 -0.63
CA CYS A 30 5.29 9.88 -2.04
C CYS A 30 4.48 8.68 -2.54
N GLY A 31 3.75 8.86 -3.64
CA GLY A 31 2.98 7.79 -4.28
C GLY A 31 1.71 7.38 -3.51
N ILE A 32 1.10 8.29 -2.80
CA ILE A 32 -0.14 8.08 -2.05
C ILE A 32 -1.35 8.02 -3.00
N PRO A 33 -2.26 7.03 -2.84
CA PRO A 33 -3.52 6.98 -3.59
C PRO A 33 -4.56 7.96 -3.01
N GLU A 34 -4.37 9.24 -3.28
CA GLU A 34 -5.06 10.36 -2.64
C GLU A 34 -6.57 10.35 -2.87
N ASN A 35 -7.00 10.07 -4.13
CA ASN A 35 -8.43 10.10 -4.47
C ASN A 35 -9.18 8.93 -3.83
N THR A 36 -8.57 7.76 -3.76
CA THR A 36 -9.17 6.58 -3.13
C THR A 36 -9.29 6.76 -1.62
N ILE A 37 -8.27 7.29 -0.96
CA ILE A 37 -8.31 7.60 0.48
C ILE A 37 -9.40 8.64 0.74
N ALA A 38 -9.46 9.73 -0.04
CA ALA A 38 -10.49 10.76 0.10
C ALA A 38 -11.92 10.24 -0.11
N ALA A 39 -12.09 9.23 -0.97
CA ALA A 39 -13.38 8.57 -1.14
C ALA A 39 -13.74 7.69 0.06
N LEU A 40 -12.79 6.91 0.59
CA LEU A 40 -13.00 6.05 1.77
C LEU A 40 -13.34 6.87 3.02
N VAL A 41 -12.71 8.01 3.23
CA VAL A 41 -13.02 8.94 4.34
C VAL A 41 -14.49 9.34 4.39
N LYS A 42 -15.17 9.38 3.24
CA LYS A 42 -16.60 9.76 3.12
C LYS A 42 -17.56 8.60 3.33
N THR A 43 -17.06 7.39 3.50
CA THR A 43 -17.88 6.19 3.72
C THR A 43 -18.10 5.92 5.22
N PRO A 44 -19.12 5.14 5.60
CA PRO A 44 -19.32 4.70 6.99
C PRO A 44 -18.47 3.46 7.34
N ILE A 45 -17.52 3.07 6.51
CA ILE A 45 -16.67 1.90 6.71
C ILE A 45 -15.75 2.14 7.91
N THR A 46 -15.66 1.16 8.82
CA THR A 46 -14.85 1.19 10.04
C THR A 46 -14.07 -0.12 10.22
N ASP A 47 -13.30 -0.18 11.30
CA ASP A 47 -12.58 -1.39 11.73
C ASP A 47 -11.60 -1.95 10.69
N LEU A 48 -11.10 -1.12 9.78
CA LEU A 48 -10.14 -1.54 8.76
C LEU A 48 -8.83 -1.98 9.39
N ILE A 49 -8.24 -3.05 8.82
CA ILE A 49 -6.85 -3.43 9.06
C ILE A 49 -6.03 -2.89 7.89
N CYS A 50 -5.20 -1.89 8.16
CA CYS A 50 -4.43 -1.23 7.12
C CYS A 50 -2.96 -1.67 7.15
N ILE A 51 -2.44 -2.11 6.00
CA ILE A 51 -1.03 -2.46 5.79
C ILE A 51 -0.43 -1.35 4.93
N SER A 52 0.54 -0.61 5.48
CA SER A 52 1.25 0.45 4.76
C SER A 52 2.60 0.72 5.41
N ASN A 53 3.54 1.33 4.67
CA ASN A 53 4.84 1.69 5.23
C ASN A 53 4.71 2.61 6.46
N ASN A 54 3.82 3.59 6.38
CA ASN A 54 3.43 4.54 7.42
C ASN A 54 1.99 5.01 7.18
N ALA A 55 1.50 5.96 7.97
CA ALA A 55 0.14 6.48 7.84
C ALA A 55 0.06 7.93 7.29
N GLY A 56 1.07 8.35 6.53
CA GLY A 56 1.16 9.74 6.07
C GLY A 56 1.40 10.71 7.22
N VAL A 57 0.73 11.86 7.18
CA VAL A 57 0.70 12.86 8.25
C VAL A 57 -0.74 13.10 8.67
N ASP A 58 -0.98 13.88 9.73
CA ASP A 58 -2.31 14.07 10.31
C ASP A 58 -3.39 14.46 9.29
N ASP A 59 -3.06 15.34 8.35
CA ASP A 59 -4.00 15.91 7.38
C ASP A 59 -3.80 15.39 5.94
N PHE A 60 -3.05 14.28 5.76
CA PHE A 60 -2.80 13.72 4.43
C PHE A 60 -2.46 12.21 4.48
N GLY A 61 -2.89 11.50 3.44
CA GLY A 61 -2.73 10.05 3.37
C GLY A 61 -3.64 9.34 4.39
N LEU A 62 -3.18 8.24 4.97
CA LEU A 62 -3.96 7.43 5.92
C LEU A 62 -4.28 8.16 7.23
N GLY A 63 -3.57 9.26 7.54
CA GLY A 63 -3.91 10.12 8.67
C GLY A 63 -5.36 10.58 8.65
N LEU A 64 -5.92 10.82 7.47
CA LEU A 64 -7.34 11.17 7.30
C LEU A 64 -8.30 10.06 7.79
N LEU A 65 -7.97 8.78 7.54
CA LEU A 65 -8.74 7.64 8.03
C LEU A 65 -8.56 7.44 9.54
N LEU A 66 -7.36 7.70 10.07
CA LEU A 66 -7.11 7.66 11.52
C LEU A 66 -7.93 8.71 12.26
N GLN A 67 -8.00 9.95 11.75
CA GLN A 67 -8.83 11.00 12.33
C GLN A 67 -10.31 10.61 12.38
N LYS A 68 -10.80 9.86 11.41
CA LYS A 68 -12.19 9.36 11.32
C LYS A 68 -12.43 8.06 12.09
N ARG A 69 -11.43 7.52 12.79
CA ARG A 69 -11.53 6.22 13.50
C ARG A 69 -11.98 5.07 12.59
N GLN A 70 -11.61 5.12 11.32
CA GLN A 70 -11.94 4.06 10.35
C GLN A 70 -10.95 2.89 10.42
N ILE A 71 -9.77 3.08 11.02
CA ILE A 71 -8.73 2.06 11.15
C ILE A 71 -8.74 1.49 12.57
N LYS A 72 -8.87 0.17 12.68
CA LYS A 72 -8.75 -0.59 13.93
C LYS A 72 -7.33 -1.06 14.19
N LYS A 73 -6.61 -1.45 13.11
CA LYS A 73 -5.24 -1.95 13.21
C LYS A 73 -4.38 -1.39 12.08
N MET A 74 -3.18 -0.92 12.44
CA MET A 74 -2.13 -0.58 11.50
C MET A 74 -1.02 -1.62 11.56
N ILE A 75 -0.62 -2.15 10.39
CA ILE A 75 0.59 -2.94 10.22
C ILE A 75 1.55 -2.08 9.40
N SER A 76 2.59 -1.56 10.03
CA SER A 76 3.48 -0.59 9.42
C SER A 76 4.92 -0.71 9.91
N SER A 77 5.85 -0.05 9.24
CA SER A 77 7.25 -0.04 9.64
C SER A 77 7.66 1.27 10.33
N TYR A 78 6.77 2.25 10.39
CA TYR A 78 7.08 3.58 10.92
C TYR A 78 5.81 4.30 11.39
N VAL A 79 5.88 4.93 12.55
CA VAL A 79 4.76 5.67 13.18
C VAL A 79 4.93 7.18 13.05
N GLY A 80 6.16 7.70 13.10
CA GLY A 80 6.49 9.12 13.22
C GLY A 80 5.90 10.02 12.11
N GLU A 81 5.96 11.34 12.33
CA GLU A 81 5.41 12.42 11.49
C GLU A 81 3.86 12.47 11.45
N ASN A 82 3.15 11.64 12.23
CA ASN A 82 1.71 11.63 12.36
C ASN A 82 1.34 11.59 13.85
N ALA A 83 1.00 12.75 14.42
CA ALA A 83 0.75 12.90 15.84
C ALA A 83 -0.51 12.13 16.29
N GLU A 84 -1.53 12.06 15.44
CA GLU A 84 -2.75 11.31 15.75
C GLU A 84 -2.49 9.80 15.72
N PHE A 85 -1.64 9.30 14.84
CA PHE A 85 -1.22 7.89 14.84
C PHE A 85 -0.51 7.54 16.16
N GLU A 86 0.48 8.35 16.55
CA GLU A 86 1.21 8.17 17.80
C GLU A 86 0.27 8.22 19.01
N ARG A 87 -0.63 9.20 19.07
CA ARG A 87 -1.60 9.35 20.14
C ARG A 87 -2.51 8.13 20.29
N GLN A 88 -3.08 7.64 19.16
CA GLN A 88 -3.97 6.48 19.17
C GLN A 88 -3.23 5.19 19.56
N MET A 89 -1.99 5.02 19.12
CA MET A 89 -1.15 3.89 19.52
C MET A 89 -0.86 3.91 21.02
N LEU A 90 -0.42 5.05 21.57
CA LEU A 90 -0.08 5.17 22.99
C LEU A 90 -1.29 5.06 23.92
N SER A 91 -2.48 5.50 23.47
CA SER A 91 -3.73 5.36 24.24
C SER A 91 -4.37 3.98 24.16
N GLY A 92 -3.87 3.10 23.26
CA GLY A 92 -4.47 1.79 23.01
C GLY A 92 -5.76 1.82 22.18
N GLU A 93 -6.14 2.98 21.63
CA GLU A 93 -7.29 3.09 20.72
C GLU A 93 -7.04 2.40 19.37
N LEU A 94 -5.79 2.33 18.94
CA LEU A 94 -5.35 1.72 17.69
C LEU A 94 -4.39 0.56 17.98
N GLU A 95 -4.72 -0.62 17.48
CA GLU A 95 -3.76 -1.73 17.47
C GLU A 95 -2.66 -1.45 16.44
N VAL A 96 -1.40 -1.56 16.85
CA VAL A 96 -0.25 -1.32 15.96
C VAL A 96 0.69 -2.52 15.98
N GLU A 97 0.95 -3.08 14.80
CA GLU A 97 1.96 -4.11 14.58
C GLU A 97 3.14 -3.49 13.81
N LEU A 98 4.24 -3.27 14.52
CA LEU A 98 5.46 -2.78 13.89
C LEU A 98 6.20 -3.94 13.23
N THR A 99 6.38 -3.85 11.93
CA THR A 99 7.08 -4.82 11.10
C THR A 99 8.33 -4.17 10.52
N PRO A 100 9.54 -4.78 10.64
CA PRO A 100 10.73 -4.24 9.99
C PRO A 100 10.46 -3.96 8.51
N GLN A 101 10.89 -2.82 8.00
CA GLN A 101 10.50 -2.33 6.67
C GLN A 101 10.81 -3.31 5.53
N GLY A 102 12.00 -3.92 5.56
CA GLY A 102 12.35 -4.95 4.57
C GLY A 102 11.46 -6.19 4.67
N THR A 103 11.09 -6.58 5.90
CA THR A 103 10.14 -7.69 6.14
C THR A 103 8.75 -7.33 5.62
N LEU A 104 8.26 -6.11 5.86
CA LEU A 104 6.98 -5.64 5.34
C LEU A 104 6.94 -5.72 3.81
N ALA A 105 8.00 -5.26 3.13
CA ALA A 105 8.11 -5.35 1.68
C ALA A 105 8.16 -6.82 1.20
N GLU A 106 8.91 -7.68 1.88
CA GLU A 106 9.02 -9.09 1.52
C GLU A 106 7.73 -9.87 1.78
N LYS A 107 6.97 -9.54 2.83
CA LYS A 107 5.63 -10.13 3.07
C LYS A 107 4.66 -9.79 1.94
N CYS A 108 4.72 -8.57 1.37
CA CYS A 108 3.96 -8.20 0.17
C CYS A 108 4.43 -8.99 -1.05
N ARG A 109 5.76 -9.05 -1.29
CA ARG A 109 6.34 -9.78 -2.43
C ARG A 109 6.01 -11.28 -2.36
N ALA A 110 6.12 -11.88 -1.19
CA ALA A 110 5.78 -13.29 -0.96
C ALA A 110 4.29 -13.54 -1.26
N ALA A 111 3.39 -12.67 -0.80
CA ALA A 111 1.96 -12.75 -1.10
C ALA A 111 1.69 -12.70 -2.62
N GLN A 112 2.31 -11.75 -3.32
CA GLN A 112 2.20 -11.60 -4.77
C GLN A 112 2.71 -12.85 -5.52
N ALA A 113 3.75 -13.49 -5.03
CA ALA A 113 4.36 -14.68 -5.62
C ALA A 113 3.68 -16.00 -5.19
N GLY A 114 2.70 -15.97 -4.30
CA GLY A 114 2.06 -17.17 -3.75
C GLY A 114 2.95 -17.95 -2.77
N ILE A 115 3.99 -17.32 -2.23
CA ILE A 115 4.88 -17.90 -1.22
C ILE A 115 4.25 -17.71 0.15
N PRO A 116 3.91 -18.79 0.91
CA PRO A 116 3.14 -18.65 2.15
C PRO A 116 3.96 -18.10 3.33
N ALA A 117 5.28 -18.36 3.35
CA ALA A 117 6.19 -17.93 4.41
C ALA A 117 7.64 -17.91 3.91
N PHE A 118 8.49 -17.18 4.61
CA PHE A 118 9.93 -17.08 4.34
C PHE A 118 10.71 -16.88 5.65
N PHE A 119 12.02 -17.07 5.61
CA PHE A 119 12.91 -16.81 6.74
C PHE A 119 13.71 -15.53 6.51
N THR A 120 13.84 -14.70 7.55
CA THR A 120 14.62 -13.44 7.52
C THR A 120 15.42 -13.26 8.81
N PRO A 121 16.64 -12.72 8.76
CA PRO A 121 17.39 -12.39 9.97
C PRO A 121 16.88 -11.08 10.63
N ALA A 122 16.06 -10.29 9.93
CA ALA A 122 15.55 -9.03 10.46
C ALA A 122 14.59 -9.29 11.64
N GLY A 123 14.86 -8.63 12.76
CA GLY A 123 14.07 -8.76 13.98
C GLY A 123 14.46 -9.93 14.90
N TYR A 124 15.40 -10.80 14.51
CA TYR A 124 15.90 -11.82 15.43
C TYR A 124 16.53 -11.18 16.67
N GLY A 125 16.20 -11.71 17.86
CA GLY A 125 16.68 -11.18 19.15
C GLY A 125 15.94 -9.93 19.65
N THR A 126 14.82 -9.58 19.02
CA THR A 126 13.92 -8.50 19.45
C THR A 126 12.51 -9.06 19.72
N GLU A 127 11.61 -8.24 20.24
CA GLU A 127 10.19 -8.57 20.45
C GLU A 127 9.51 -9.07 19.17
N VAL A 128 10.00 -8.64 17.99
CA VAL A 128 9.48 -9.10 16.69
C VAL A 128 9.62 -10.63 16.52
N ALA A 129 10.60 -11.26 17.18
CA ALA A 129 10.83 -12.70 17.08
C ALA A 129 9.95 -13.54 18.02
N GLU A 130 9.22 -12.93 18.94
CA GLU A 130 8.42 -13.65 19.93
C GLU A 130 7.34 -14.52 19.28
N GLY A 131 7.29 -15.80 19.68
CA GLY A 131 6.33 -16.76 19.16
C GLY A 131 6.56 -17.22 17.72
N LYS A 132 7.64 -16.79 17.05
CA LYS A 132 7.95 -17.19 15.67
C LYS A 132 8.93 -18.37 15.64
N GLU A 133 8.81 -19.21 14.60
CA GLU A 133 9.79 -20.26 14.33
C GLU A 133 11.16 -19.65 14.06
N ILE A 134 12.19 -20.18 14.72
CA ILE A 134 13.57 -19.74 14.56
C ILE A 134 14.36 -20.86 13.89
N ARG A 135 15.16 -20.52 12.88
CA ARG A 135 16.03 -21.48 12.18
C ARG A 135 17.37 -20.86 11.84
N GLU A 136 18.42 -21.64 11.98
CA GLU A 136 19.76 -21.24 11.56
C GLU A 136 19.99 -21.53 10.08
N PHE A 137 20.56 -20.55 9.36
CA PHE A 137 21.06 -20.70 7.99
C PHE A 137 22.47 -20.09 7.91
N ASN A 138 23.45 -20.88 7.51
CA ASN A 138 24.83 -20.44 7.34
C ASN A 138 25.41 -19.68 8.55
N GLY A 139 25.17 -20.17 9.76
CA GLY A 139 25.66 -19.56 11.01
C GLY A 139 24.88 -18.31 11.46
N LYS A 140 23.76 -17.98 10.83
CA LYS A 140 22.90 -16.84 11.20
C LYS A 140 21.48 -17.32 11.54
N MET A 141 20.98 -16.81 12.66
CA MET A 141 19.60 -17.10 13.07
C MET A 141 18.61 -16.27 12.27
N HIS A 142 17.52 -16.89 11.88
CA HIS A 142 16.43 -16.29 11.12
C HIS A 142 15.10 -16.60 11.82
N ILE A 143 14.15 -15.71 11.67
CA ILE A 143 12.75 -15.90 12.07
C ILE A 143 11.88 -16.17 10.86
N MET A 144 10.86 -17.02 11.02
CA MET A 144 9.87 -17.24 9.98
C MET A 144 8.81 -16.15 9.98
N GLU A 145 8.59 -15.57 8.81
CA GLU A 145 7.53 -14.60 8.56
C GLU A 145 6.53 -15.13 7.55
N HIS A 146 5.24 -14.93 7.84
CA HIS A 146 4.17 -15.29 6.91
C HIS A 146 3.91 -14.16 5.91
N ALA A 147 3.61 -14.54 4.67
CA ALA A 147 3.12 -13.60 3.67
C ALA A 147 1.82 -12.93 4.14
N PHE A 148 1.60 -11.70 3.69
CA PHE A 148 0.34 -11.02 3.98
C PHE A 148 -0.85 -11.67 3.27
N LYS A 149 -2.02 -11.54 3.88
CA LYS A 149 -3.31 -11.85 3.28
C LYS A 149 -4.17 -10.59 3.37
N ALA A 150 -4.51 -10.02 2.23
CA ALA A 150 -5.34 -8.82 2.18
C ALA A 150 -6.50 -8.99 1.20
N ASP A 151 -7.60 -8.30 1.49
CA ASP A 151 -8.78 -8.30 0.62
C ASP A 151 -8.57 -7.34 -0.54
N PHE A 152 -8.01 -6.16 -0.25
CA PHE A 152 -7.70 -5.16 -1.25
C PHE A 152 -6.27 -4.65 -1.15
N ALA A 153 -5.69 -4.30 -2.31
CA ALA A 153 -4.50 -3.44 -2.41
C ALA A 153 -4.88 -2.19 -3.21
N ILE A 154 -4.56 -1.03 -2.68
CA ILE A 154 -4.81 0.25 -3.32
C ILE A 154 -3.45 0.87 -3.63
N VAL A 155 -3.15 1.00 -4.92
CA VAL A 155 -1.86 1.49 -5.40
C VAL A 155 -2.03 2.72 -6.28
N LYS A 156 -1.03 3.60 -6.26
CA LYS A 156 -1.00 4.78 -7.12
C LYS A 156 0.14 4.64 -8.13
N ALA A 157 -0.17 4.82 -9.43
CA ALA A 157 0.81 4.83 -10.49
C ALA A 157 0.80 6.16 -11.25
N TRP A 158 1.83 6.40 -12.07
CA TRP A 158 1.88 7.56 -12.95
C TRP A 158 0.97 7.36 -14.15
N LYS A 159 1.18 6.26 -14.90
CA LYS A 159 0.36 5.91 -16.05
C LYS A 159 -0.17 4.50 -15.90
N GLY A 160 -1.34 4.27 -16.47
CA GLY A 160 -1.88 2.94 -16.66
C GLY A 160 -2.69 2.85 -17.93
N ASP A 161 -2.84 1.65 -18.47
CA ASP A 161 -3.76 1.40 -19.56
C ASP A 161 -5.07 0.73 -19.07
N GLU A 162 -6.09 0.72 -19.91
CA GLU A 162 -7.39 0.14 -19.56
C GLU A 162 -7.33 -1.37 -19.28
N ALA A 163 -6.25 -2.08 -19.64
CA ALA A 163 -6.01 -3.47 -19.28
C ALA A 163 -5.35 -3.62 -17.89
N GLY A 164 -4.95 -2.51 -17.25
CA GLY A 164 -4.36 -2.48 -15.92
C GLY A 164 -2.85 -2.56 -15.87
N ASN A 165 -2.15 -2.42 -17.00
CA ASN A 165 -0.70 -2.30 -17.00
C ASN A 165 -0.29 -0.96 -16.38
N LEU A 166 0.76 -0.95 -15.51
CA LEU A 166 1.15 0.25 -14.76
C LEU A 166 2.61 0.64 -15.01
N ILE A 167 2.82 1.96 -15.09
CA ILE A 167 4.13 2.61 -15.08
C ILE A 167 4.19 3.58 -13.90
N PHE A 168 5.20 3.45 -13.05
CA PHE A 168 5.49 4.37 -11.95
C PHE A 168 6.51 5.42 -12.39
N LYS A 169 6.52 6.56 -11.70
CA LYS A 169 7.48 7.65 -11.94
C LYS A 169 8.39 7.81 -10.72
N GLY A 170 9.70 7.64 -10.93
CA GLY A 170 10.70 7.85 -9.89
C GLY A 170 10.42 7.02 -8.62
N THR A 171 10.60 7.65 -7.48
CA THR A 171 10.46 7.03 -6.14
C THR A 171 9.03 6.68 -5.76
N ALA A 172 8.03 7.18 -6.49
CA ALA A 172 6.63 6.78 -6.28
C ALA A 172 6.34 5.31 -6.61
N ARG A 173 7.31 4.59 -7.20
CA ARG A 173 7.24 3.14 -7.37
C ARG A 173 7.18 2.39 -6.05
N ASN A 174 8.01 2.76 -5.07
CA ASN A 174 8.12 2.28 -3.69
C ASN A 174 7.25 1.05 -3.35
N PHE A 175 6.44 1.09 -2.28
CA PHE A 175 5.56 0.00 -1.89
C PHE A 175 4.42 -0.27 -2.88
N ASN A 176 4.10 0.70 -3.76
CA ASN A 176 3.09 0.49 -4.79
C ASN A 176 3.38 -0.75 -5.66
N ALA A 177 4.64 -0.98 -6.01
CA ALA A 177 5.01 -2.09 -6.86
C ALA A 177 4.89 -3.46 -6.17
N CYS A 178 5.29 -3.59 -4.91
CA CYS A 178 5.21 -4.88 -4.21
C CYS A 178 3.81 -5.19 -3.68
N MET A 179 2.95 -4.18 -3.50
CA MET A 179 1.57 -4.38 -3.06
C MET A 179 0.64 -4.72 -4.22
N ALA A 180 0.93 -4.24 -5.44
CA ALA A 180 0.18 -4.61 -6.63
C ALA A 180 0.22 -6.14 -6.81
N GLY A 181 -0.96 -6.80 -6.82
CA GLY A 181 -1.06 -8.26 -6.90
C GLY A 181 -0.87 -9.03 -5.58
N ALA A 182 -0.64 -8.33 -4.45
CA ALA A 182 -0.49 -8.97 -3.14
C ALA A 182 -1.82 -9.16 -2.39
N ALA A 183 -2.94 -8.75 -2.96
CA ALA A 183 -4.28 -8.87 -2.40
C ALA A 183 -5.22 -9.60 -3.38
N LYS A 184 -6.44 -9.93 -2.90
CA LYS A 184 -7.47 -10.54 -3.75
C LYS A 184 -7.91 -9.60 -4.89
N ILE A 185 -8.01 -8.30 -4.60
CA ILE A 185 -8.41 -7.25 -5.55
C ILE A 185 -7.41 -6.11 -5.45
N THR A 186 -6.78 -5.75 -6.57
CA THR A 186 -5.93 -4.57 -6.67
C THR A 186 -6.67 -3.46 -7.41
N ILE A 187 -6.77 -2.30 -6.75
CA ILE A 187 -7.29 -1.04 -7.30
C ILE A 187 -6.08 -0.17 -7.65
N ALA A 188 -5.97 0.27 -8.89
CA ALA A 188 -4.95 1.19 -9.33
C ALA A 188 -5.55 2.58 -9.61
N GLU A 189 -5.07 3.58 -8.88
CA GLU A 189 -5.31 4.98 -9.13
C GLU A 189 -4.16 5.53 -9.98
N VAL A 190 -4.44 6.11 -11.13
CA VAL A 190 -3.40 6.61 -12.04
C VAL A 190 -3.58 8.09 -12.33
N GLU A 191 -2.46 8.78 -12.65
CA GLU A 191 -2.49 10.18 -13.05
C GLU A 191 -2.91 10.34 -14.53
N GLU A 192 -2.63 9.32 -15.35
CA GLU A 192 -2.96 9.30 -16.77
C GLU A 192 -3.41 7.88 -17.15
N LEU A 193 -4.65 7.75 -17.59
CA LEU A 193 -5.22 6.49 -18.08
C LEU A 193 -5.27 6.51 -19.61
N VAL A 194 -4.58 5.57 -20.23
CA VAL A 194 -4.45 5.52 -21.70
C VAL A 194 -5.12 4.27 -22.29
N PRO A 195 -5.46 4.27 -23.58
CA PRO A 195 -5.95 3.08 -24.27
C PRO A 195 -4.93 1.94 -24.25
N VAL A 196 -5.44 0.69 -24.30
CA VAL A 196 -4.61 -0.52 -24.41
C VAL A 196 -3.73 -0.44 -25.66
N GLY A 197 -2.44 -0.77 -25.50
CA GLY A 197 -1.44 -0.74 -26.58
C GLY A 197 -0.72 0.61 -26.74
N THR A 198 -1.06 1.61 -25.94
CA THR A 198 -0.36 2.92 -25.95
C THR A 198 0.94 2.89 -25.17
N LEU A 199 1.00 2.09 -24.09
CA LEU A 199 2.22 1.96 -23.27
C LEU A 199 3.26 1.09 -24.00
N ASP A 200 4.53 1.52 -23.94
CA ASP A 200 5.65 0.68 -24.40
C ASP A 200 5.74 -0.56 -23.47
N PRO A 201 5.61 -1.79 -24.03
CA PRO A 201 5.64 -3.02 -23.24
C PRO A 201 6.96 -3.22 -22.48
N ASN A 202 8.06 -2.63 -22.95
CA ASN A 202 9.35 -2.70 -22.26
C ASN A 202 9.44 -1.78 -21.03
N GLN A 203 8.50 -0.85 -20.86
CA GLN A 203 8.46 0.09 -19.75
C GLN A 203 7.39 -0.27 -18.69
N ILE A 204 6.62 -1.33 -18.90
CA ILE A 204 5.59 -1.76 -17.94
C ILE A 204 6.28 -2.30 -16.68
N HIS A 205 5.98 -1.67 -15.55
CA HIS A 205 6.50 -2.09 -14.25
C HIS A 205 5.64 -3.17 -13.59
N ILE A 206 4.31 -3.09 -13.75
CA ILE A 206 3.35 -4.07 -13.24
C ILE A 206 2.44 -4.50 -14.40
N PRO A 207 2.42 -5.80 -14.72
CA PRO A 207 1.53 -6.32 -15.76
C PRO A 207 0.08 -6.27 -15.29
N GLY A 208 -0.82 -5.99 -16.24
CA GLY A 208 -2.24 -5.81 -15.96
C GLY A 208 -2.92 -6.97 -15.24
N ILE A 209 -2.40 -8.20 -15.37
CA ILE A 209 -2.95 -9.36 -14.67
C ILE A 209 -3.04 -9.17 -13.14
N MET A 210 -2.17 -8.33 -12.57
CA MET A 210 -2.13 -8.03 -11.14
C MET A 210 -3.13 -6.97 -10.70
N VAL A 211 -3.81 -6.29 -11.63
CA VAL A 211 -4.76 -5.21 -11.37
C VAL A 211 -6.15 -5.64 -11.78
N GLN A 212 -7.14 -5.48 -10.91
CA GLN A 212 -8.53 -5.81 -11.19
C GLN A 212 -9.38 -4.59 -11.54
N ARG A 213 -9.03 -3.42 -10.99
CA ARG A 213 -9.74 -2.15 -11.24
C ARG A 213 -8.75 -1.03 -11.44
N ILE A 214 -9.00 -0.18 -12.43
CA ILE A 214 -8.16 0.99 -12.71
C ILE A 214 -9.04 2.21 -13.01
N PHE A 215 -8.65 3.37 -12.51
CA PHE A 215 -9.30 4.64 -12.80
C PHE A 215 -8.28 5.78 -12.80
N GLU A 216 -8.61 6.86 -13.50
CA GLU A 216 -7.83 8.10 -13.48
C GLU A 216 -8.29 8.96 -12.30
N GLY A 217 -7.34 9.36 -11.45
CA GLY A 217 -7.61 10.25 -10.32
C GLY A 217 -7.83 11.69 -10.80
N GLU A 218 -8.77 12.39 -10.17
CA GLU A 218 -9.15 13.75 -10.58
C GLU A 218 -8.10 14.80 -10.19
N LYS A 219 -7.49 14.64 -9.01
CA LYS A 219 -6.55 15.61 -8.46
C LYS A 219 -5.48 14.95 -7.59
N PHE A 220 -4.24 15.41 -7.74
CA PHE A 220 -3.12 14.98 -6.93
C PHE A 220 -2.41 16.20 -6.33
N GLU A 221 -2.30 16.24 -5.00
CA GLU A 221 -1.61 17.31 -4.28
C GLU A 221 -0.09 17.10 -4.27
N LYS A 222 0.36 15.84 -4.12
CA LYS A 222 1.77 15.41 -4.14
C LYS A 222 2.69 16.28 -3.28
N ARG A 223 2.34 16.50 -2.04
CA ARG A 223 2.99 17.47 -1.14
C ARG A 223 4.52 17.42 -1.14
N ILE A 224 5.09 16.22 -0.99
CA ILE A 224 6.55 16.06 -0.91
C ILE A 224 7.21 16.12 -2.29
N GLU A 225 6.55 15.63 -3.33
CA GLU A 225 7.07 15.65 -4.69
C GLU A 225 7.27 17.08 -5.20
N GLN A 226 6.38 17.99 -4.84
CA GLN A 226 6.48 19.41 -5.18
C GLN A 226 7.63 20.12 -4.47
N ARG A 227 8.00 19.70 -3.28
CA ARG A 227 9.07 20.32 -2.49
C ARG A 227 10.46 19.87 -2.92
N THR A 228 10.59 18.66 -3.44
CA THR A 228 11.88 18.03 -3.73
C THR A 228 12.30 18.14 -5.19
N VAL A 229 11.36 18.40 -6.10
CA VAL A 229 11.69 18.60 -7.53
C VAL A 229 12.28 19.98 -7.73
N ARG A 230 13.63 20.07 -7.79
CA ARG A 230 14.31 21.29 -8.27
C ARG A 230 14.08 21.41 -9.77
N GLN A 231 13.58 22.56 -10.22
CA GLN A 231 13.66 22.91 -11.63
C GLN A 231 15.13 22.90 -12.04
N ARG A 232 15.49 22.06 -12.99
CA ARG A 232 16.81 22.12 -13.62
C ARG A 232 16.81 23.32 -14.54
N ASN A 233 17.62 24.33 -14.21
CA ASN A 233 17.91 25.43 -15.13
C ASN A 233 18.60 24.91 -16.39
#